data_ead2fb06acc6de1cb9b8a9b314dd1a19
#
_entry.id   ead2fb06acc6de1cb9b8a9b314dd1a19
#
_cell.length_a   1.000
_cell.length_b   1.000
_cell.length_c   1.000
_cell.angle_alpha   90.00
_cell.angle_beta   90.00
_cell.angle_gamma   90.00
#
_symmetry.space_group_name_H-M   'P 1'
#
loop_
_entity.id
_entity.type
_entity.pdbx_description
1 polymer ?
#
loop_
_entity_poly.entity_id
_entity_poly.type
_entity_poly.pdbx_seq_one_letter_code
_entity_poly.pdbx_strand_id
1 'polypeptide(L)' 'MNYGTVKFFNDSKGFGFVKDNESGKDYFVHVTGLIDKIKENDEVTFEIKEGNKGPNAVNVKLA' A
#
# COMPACT_ATOMS: atom_id res chain seq x y z
N MET A 1 -5.95 10.31 -5.62
CA MET A 1 -6.19 9.05 -4.90
C MET A 1 -5.99 7.89 -5.85
N ASN A 2 -5.22 6.90 -5.43
CA ASN A 2 -4.92 5.76 -6.29
C ASN A 2 -5.68 4.52 -5.81
N TYR A 3 -6.01 3.65 -6.75
CA TYR A 3 -6.63 2.37 -6.44
C TYR A 3 -5.63 1.26 -6.68
N GLY A 4 -5.58 0.31 -5.78
CA GLY A 4 -4.64 -0.79 -5.92
C GLY A 4 -5.12 -2.05 -5.23
N THR A 5 -4.29 -3.09 -5.37
CA THR A 5 -4.55 -4.39 -4.75
C THR A 5 -3.33 -4.77 -3.92
N VAL A 6 -3.56 -5.21 -2.71
CA VAL A 6 -2.47 -5.62 -1.82
C VAL A 6 -1.84 -6.91 -2.35
N LYS A 7 -0.56 -6.86 -2.66
CA LYS A 7 0.18 -8.05 -3.10
C LYS A 7 0.48 -8.96 -1.92
N PHE A 8 0.95 -8.37 -0.83
CA PHE A 8 1.08 -9.06 0.44
C PHE A 8 1.27 -8.02 1.53
N PHE A 9 1.00 -8.43 2.75
CA PHE A 9 1.29 -7.59 3.90
C PHE A 9 1.69 -8.47 5.08
N ASN A 10 2.83 -8.15 5.70
CA ASN A 10 3.35 -8.91 6.83
C ASN A 10 3.14 -8.11 8.11
N ASP A 11 2.13 -8.50 8.88
CA ASP A 11 1.79 -7.80 10.12
C ASP A 11 2.92 -7.87 11.15
N SER A 12 3.64 -8.98 11.17
CA SER A 12 4.72 -9.17 12.15
C SER A 12 5.86 -8.20 11.91
N LYS A 13 6.17 -7.93 10.66
CA LYS A 13 7.25 -7.01 10.29
C LYS A 13 6.74 -5.61 10.01
N GLY A 14 5.44 -5.44 9.84
CA GLY A 14 4.83 -4.13 9.67
C GLY A 14 5.03 -3.50 8.30
N PHE A 15 5.11 -4.31 7.23
CA PHE A 15 5.23 -3.76 5.88
C PHE A 15 4.65 -4.71 4.85
N GLY A 16 4.44 -4.17 3.66
CA GLY A 16 3.97 -4.95 2.54
C GLY A 16 4.09 -4.16 1.25
N PHE A 17 3.43 -4.66 0.21
CA PHE A 17 3.41 -4.00 -1.10
C PHE A 17 1.99 -3.95 -1.65
N VAL A 18 1.68 -2.83 -2.29
CA VAL A 18 0.41 -2.61 -2.97
C VAL A 18 0.72 -2.40 -4.44
N LYS A 19 -0.03 -3.06 -5.31
CA LYS A 19 0.09 -2.85 -6.75
C LYS A 19 -0.92 -1.82 -7.20
N ASP A 20 -0.45 -0.76 -7.87
CA ASP A 20 -1.32 0.24 -8.44
C ASP A 20 -2.04 -0.36 -9.64
N ASN A 21 -3.36 -0.37 -9.62
CA ASN A 21 -4.15 -1.00 -10.68
C ASN A 21 -4.06 -0.28 -12.02
N GLU A 22 -3.77 1.02 -12.00
CA GLU A 22 -3.63 1.79 -13.24
C GLU A 22 -2.28 1.58 -13.90
N SER A 23 -1.21 1.77 -13.15
CA SER A 23 0.13 1.74 -13.71
C SER A 23 0.78 0.36 -13.67
N GLY A 24 0.26 -0.53 -12.83
CA GLY A 24 0.86 -1.84 -12.62
C GLY A 24 2.12 -1.82 -11.79
N LYS A 25 2.46 -0.68 -11.22
CA LYS A 25 3.66 -0.54 -10.38
C LYS A 25 3.39 -0.97 -8.95
N ASP A 26 4.43 -1.49 -8.30
CA ASP A 26 4.35 -1.87 -6.90
C ASP A 26 4.86 -0.73 -6.03
N TYR A 27 4.17 -0.50 -4.93
CA TYR A 27 4.57 0.52 -3.96
C TYR A 27 4.71 -0.09 -2.59
N PHE A 28 5.77 0.28 -1.90
CA PHE A 28 6.01 -0.15 -0.53
C PHE A 28 4.99 0.52 0.40
N VAL A 29 4.45 -0.25 1.34
CA VAL A 29 3.56 0.29 2.36
C VAL A 29 4.06 -0.15 3.73
N HIS A 30 4.18 0.81 4.65
CA HIS A 30 4.55 0.55 6.03
C HIS A 30 3.29 0.59 6.90
N VAL A 31 3.31 -0.14 8.01
CA VAL A 31 2.15 -0.22 8.90
C VAL A 31 1.70 1.17 9.35
N THR A 32 2.63 2.11 9.51
CA THR A 32 2.29 3.49 9.89
C THR A 32 1.56 4.26 8.81
N GLY A 33 1.58 3.76 7.58
CA GLY A 33 0.85 4.37 6.47
C GLY A 33 -0.54 3.80 6.26
N LEU A 34 -0.98 2.90 7.13
CA LEU A 34 -2.30 2.29 7.03
C LEU A 34 -3.34 3.07 7.81
N ILE A 35 -4.51 3.29 7.20
CA ILE A 35 -5.68 3.79 7.91
C ILE A 35 -6.49 2.58 8.38
N ASP A 36 -6.63 1.59 7.53
CA ASP A 36 -7.33 0.34 7.84
C ASP A 36 -6.35 -0.83 7.81
N LYS A 37 -6.68 -1.89 8.52
CA LYS A 37 -5.94 -3.14 8.39
C LYS A 37 -6.19 -3.74 7.03
N ILE A 38 -5.12 -4.20 6.39
CA ILE A 38 -5.20 -4.79 5.06
C ILE A 38 -4.55 -6.17 5.08
N LYS A 39 -4.87 -6.96 4.08
CA LYS A 39 -4.30 -8.28 3.89
C LYS A 39 -4.15 -8.55 2.40
N GLU A 40 -3.49 -9.65 2.08
CA GLU A 40 -3.25 -10.04 0.70
C GLU A 40 -4.55 -10.06 -0.10
N ASN A 41 -4.48 -9.50 -1.30
CA ASN A 41 -5.59 -9.43 -2.26
C ASN A 41 -6.71 -8.44 -1.92
N ASP A 42 -6.58 -7.68 -0.83
CA ASP A 42 -7.56 -6.63 -0.54
C ASP A 42 -7.44 -5.51 -1.55
N GLU A 43 -8.58 -4.96 -1.94
CA GLU A 43 -8.60 -3.75 -2.76
C GLU A 43 -8.55 -2.54 -1.84
N VAL A 44 -7.68 -1.60 -2.18
CA VAL A 44 -7.42 -0.44 -1.32
C VAL A 44 -7.34 0.84 -2.14
N THR A 45 -7.53 1.96 -1.45
CA THR A 45 -7.18 3.27 -2.00
C THR A 45 -5.99 3.78 -1.21
N PHE A 46 -5.13 4.54 -1.87
CA PHE A 46 -3.92 5.05 -1.23
C PHE A 46 -3.42 6.29 -1.93
N GLU A 47 -2.48 6.96 -1.29
CA GLU A 47 -1.77 8.08 -1.87
C GLU A 47 -0.29 7.72 -1.96
N ILE A 48 0.41 8.38 -2.89
CA ILE A 48 1.83 8.13 -3.09
C ILE A 48 2.60 9.28 -2.48
N LYS A 49 3.59 8.95 -1.65
CA LYS A 49 4.46 9.94 -1.04
C LYS A 49 5.91 9.57 -1.30
N GLU A 50 6.70 10.54 -1.75
CA GLU A 50 8.12 10.32 -1.96
C GLU A 50 8.82 10.12 -0.62
N GLY A 51 9.63 9.06 -0.54
CA GLY A 51 10.41 8.77 0.64
C GLY A 51 11.88 8.66 0.29
N ASN A 52 12.72 8.38 1.29
CA ASN A 52 14.16 8.28 1.09
C ASN A 52 14.57 7.16 0.13
N LYS A 53 13.76 6.13 0.03
CA LYS A 53 14.06 4.97 -0.81
C LYS A 53 13.13 4.88 -2.03
N GLY A 54 12.40 5.95 -2.33
CA GLY A 54 11.48 5.99 -3.43
C GLY A 54 10.04 6.21 -2.98
N PRO A 55 9.08 6.11 -3.91
CA PRO A 55 7.69 6.37 -3.56
C PRO A 55 7.09 5.29 -2.68
N ASN A 56 6.34 5.72 -1.68
CA ASN A 56 5.64 4.84 -0.75
C ASN A 56 4.14 5.06 -0.84
N ALA A 57 3.36 4.01 -0.59
CA ALA A 57 1.92 4.13 -0.44
C ALA A 57 1.62 4.57 0.99
N VAL A 58 0.81 5.61 1.14
CA VAL A 58 0.42 6.13 2.45
C VAL A 58 -1.10 6.33 2.47
N ASN A 59 -1.65 6.50 3.66
CA ASN A 59 -3.09 6.66 3.85
C ASN A 59 -3.87 5.52 3.18
N VAL A 60 -3.36 4.31 3.32
CA VAL A 60 -3.93 3.12 2.71
C VAL A 60 -5.16 2.70 3.48
N LYS A 61 -6.27 2.56 2.78
CA LYS A 61 -7.52 2.11 3.39
C LYS A 61 -8.27 1.20 2.44
N LEU A 62 -9.17 0.40 2.99
CA LEU A 62 -10.00 -0.48 2.17
C LEU A 62 -10.89 0.34 1.23
N ALA A 63 -10.93 -0.12 0.00
CA ALA A 63 -11.73 0.55 -1.03
C ALA A 63 -13.23 0.35 -0.80
#